data_b2f3996ef70e4c26afb6c753bbba9698
#
_entry.id   b2f3996ef70e4c26afb6c753bbba9698
#
_cell.length_a   1.000
_cell.length_b   1.000
_cell.length_c   1.000
_cell.angle_alpha   90.00
_cell.angle_beta   90.00
_cell.angle_gamma   90.00
#
_symmetry.space_group_name_H-M   'P 1'
#
loop_
_entity.id
_entity.type
_entity.pdbx_description
1 polymer ?
#
loop_
_entity_poly.entity_id
_entity_poly.type
_entity_poly.pdbx_seq_one_letter_code
_entity_poly.pdbx_strand_id
1 'polypeptide(L)'
;METLNPQTVNELFVQKLDSEHEKVAQEAAAFIRLKLREVAFSRKIINPVYVTKADLQRSTLNDQLVKIVDIEPDSAAMEINLRGNPTVRYVEGNRFQVSFFTITSEEFQKTEEELLAYEMPVTEIIERNSVKDIQRTEDTAFMTAVQAAVIASGKSTTYTPATSGTIEMGVFVKLFNLLEMGSDSTGSNPLKTDLVLMNQADFNKFLALPATTIGSAVAGEQYVNGYRYDTILGKKLVVTNKGDIVPPLSIFAFAGQEFLGKFFVLNDTKFWVEKKRNLIKWSAYETIGMAIANTLALAKVTLTQ
;
A
#
# COMPACT_ATOMS: atom_id res chain seq x y z
N MET A 1 -7.00 34.29 4.36
CA MET A 1 -7.15 33.67 3.01
C MET A 1 -8.57 33.98 2.58
N GLU A 2 -8.74 34.87 1.61
CA GLU A 2 -10.06 35.08 1.00
C GLU A 2 -10.48 33.79 0.29
N THR A 3 -11.58 33.23 0.70
CA THR A 3 -12.19 32.11 0.01
C THR A 3 -12.74 32.64 -1.32
N LEU A 4 -12.05 32.34 -2.41
CA LEU A 4 -12.53 32.66 -3.75
C LEU A 4 -13.92 32.02 -3.93
N ASN A 5 -14.86 32.80 -4.49
CA ASN A 5 -16.18 32.30 -4.79
C ASN A 5 -16.06 31.09 -5.74
N PRO A 6 -16.72 29.96 -5.48
CA PRO A 6 -16.65 28.76 -6.32
C PRO A 6 -16.97 29.00 -7.81
N GLN A 7 -17.89 29.90 -8.11
CA GLN A 7 -18.19 30.27 -9.49
C GLN A 7 -16.99 30.92 -10.18
N THR A 8 -16.32 31.85 -9.51
CA THR A 8 -15.09 32.49 -10.03
C THR A 8 -13.98 31.49 -10.29
N VAL A 9 -13.86 30.45 -9.46
CA VAL A 9 -12.88 29.36 -9.66
C VAL A 9 -13.21 28.57 -10.93
N ASN A 10 -14.47 28.22 -11.15
CA ASN A 10 -14.91 27.50 -12.34
C ASN A 10 -14.74 28.35 -13.62
N GLU A 11 -15.03 29.65 -13.56
CA GLU A 11 -14.82 30.58 -14.68
C GLU A 11 -13.34 30.71 -15.04
N LEU A 12 -12.48 30.89 -14.05
CA LEU A 12 -11.02 30.95 -14.25
C LEU A 12 -10.47 29.62 -14.80
N PHE A 13 -11.02 28.50 -14.36
CA PHE A 13 -10.64 27.19 -14.87
C PHE A 13 -10.99 27.03 -16.35
N VAL A 14 -12.21 27.40 -16.76
CA VAL A 14 -12.64 27.35 -18.17
C VAL A 14 -11.78 28.28 -19.03
N GLN A 15 -11.49 29.52 -18.58
CA GLN A 15 -10.61 30.44 -19.30
C GLN A 15 -9.18 29.91 -19.45
N LYS A 16 -8.63 29.32 -18.40
CA LYS A 16 -7.30 28.68 -18.46
C LYS A 16 -7.28 27.45 -19.37
N LEU A 17 -8.37 26.69 -19.39
CA LEU A 17 -8.50 25.52 -20.25
C LEU A 17 -8.45 25.90 -21.74
N ASP A 18 -9.02 27.03 -22.11
CA ASP A 18 -9.00 27.54 -23.49
C ASP A 18 -7.62 28.05 -23.92
N SER A 19 -6.80 28.51 -22.96
CA SER A 19 -5.49 29.12 -23.24
C SER A 19 -4.29 28.18 -23.04
N GLU A 20 -4.34 27.23 -22.08
CA GLU A 20 -3.18 26.46 -21.63
C GLU A 20 -3.52 25.04 -21.14
N HIS A 21 -4.13 24.20 -21.98
CA HIS A 21 -4.56 22.84 -21.62
C HIS A 21 -3.50 21.98 -20.91
N GLU A 22 -2.26 22.00 -21.39
CA GLU A 22 -1.21 21.15 -20.84
C GLU A 22 -0.74 21.57 -19.45
N LYS A 23 -0.71 22.87 -19.16
CA LYS A 23 -0.27 23.38 -17.85
C LYS A 23 -1.28 23.08 -16.74
N VAL A 24 -2.57 23.22 -17.05
CA VAL A 24 -3.64 22.92 -16.08
C VAL A 24 -3.61 21.43 -15.72
N ALA A 25 -3.42 20.55 -16.71
CA ALA A 25 -3.29 19.12 -16.46
C ALA A 25 -2.05 18.76 -15.63
N GLN A 26 -0.91 19.44 -15.85
CA GLN A 26 0.31 19.23 -15.08
C GLN A 26 0.19 19.70 -13.63
N GLU A 27 -0.40 20.87 -13.39
CA GLU A 27 -0.65 21.39 -12.04
C GLU A 27 -1.58 20.47 -11.24
N ALA A 28 -2.68 20.01 -11.85
CA ALA A 28 -3.60 19.06 -11.25
C ALA A 28 -2.91 17.73 -10.93
N ALA A 29 -2.09 17.19 -11.85
CA ALA A 29 -1.34 15.97 -11.62
C ALA A 29 -0.35 16.08 -10.45
N ALA A 30 0.30 17.23 -10.26
CA ALA A 30 1.20 17.46 -9.14
C ALA A 30 0.45 17.46 -7.79
N PHE A 31 -0.74 18.05 -7.74
CA PHE A 31 -1.59 18.07 -6.54
C PHE A 31 -2.07 16.67 -6.17
N ILE A 32 -2.52 15.88 -7.14
CA ILE A 32 -2.95 14.49 -6.94
C ILE A 32 -1.80 13.64 -6.40
N ARG A 33 -0.60 13.79 -6.96
CA ARG A 33 0.61 13.08 -6.53
C ARG A 33 0.89 13.24 -5.03
N LEU A 34 0.86 14.45 -4.51
CA LEU A 34 1.07 14.72 -3.10
C LEU A 34 0.04 14.02 -2.21
N LYS A 35 -1.24 14.08 -2.58
CA LYS A 35 -2.31 13.44 -1.82
C LYS A 35 -2.23 11.92 -1.83
N LEU A 36 -1.90 11.29 -2.96
CA LEU A 36 -1.73 9.85 -3.06
C LEU A 36 -0.64 9.34 -2.12
N ARG A 37 0.46 10.05 -1.97
CA ARG A 37 1.57 9.66 -1.08
C ARG A 37 1.19 9.66 0.39
N GLU A 38 0.27 10.52 0.81
CA GLU A 38 -0.13 10.66 2.22
C GLU A 38 -1.18 9.62 2.65
N VAL A 39 -2.03 9.13 1.75
CA VAL A 39 -3.25 8.38 2.11
C VAL A 39 -3.22 6.89 1.77
N ALA A 40 -2.49 6.47 0.74
CA ALA A 40 -2.37 5.04 0.40
C ALA A 40 -1.55 4.28 1.46
N PHE A 41 -2.12 3.22 2.07
CA PHE A 41 -1.39 2.43 3.06
C PHE A 41 -0.41 1.45 2.40
N SER A 42 -0.68 1.00 1.18
CA SER A 42 0.22 0.15 0.39
C SER A 42 1.61 0.76 0.25
N ARG A 43 1.68 2.07 -0.03
CA ARG A 43 2.93 2.83 -0.14
C ARG A 43 3.66 3.05 1.19
N LYS A 44 2.97 2.88 2.32
CA LYS A 44 3.59 2.90 3.66
C LYS A 44 4.22 1.56 4.01
N ILE A 45 3.71 0.47 3.44
CA ILE A 45 4.19 -0.89 3.66
C ILE A 45 5.38 -1.18 2.74
N ILE A 46 5.27 -0.87 1.44
CA ILE A 46 6.36 -1.00 0.48
C ILE A 46 6.58 0.36 -0.17
N ASN A 47 7.75 0.94 0.02
CA ASN A 47 8.10 2.21 -0.59
C ASN A 47 8.15 2.07 -2.12
N PRO A 48 7.49 2.96 -2.86
CA PRO A 48 7.49 2.91 -4.32
C PRO A 48 8.87 3.28 -4.87
N VAL A 49 9.30 2.52 -5.88
CA VAL A 49 10.51 2.78 -6.67
C VAL A 49 10.09 3.26 -8.05
N TYR A 50 10.52 4.44 -8.43
CA TYR A 50 10.23 4.99 -9.76
C TYR A 50 11.11 4.33 -10.80
N VAL A 51 10.49 3.86 -11.88
CA VAL A 51 11.17 3.23 -13.01
C VAL A 51 10.92 4.01 -14.30
N THR A 52 11.89 3.96 -15.19
CA THR A 52 11.78 4.58 -16.51
C THR A 52 11.37 3.56 -17.57
N LYS A 53 10.92 4.02 -18.73
CA LYS A 53 10.60 3.14 -19.86
C LYS A 53 11.80 2.31 -20.34
N ALA A 54 13.02 2.80 -20.14
CA ALA A 54 14.25 2.10 -20.49
C ALA A 54 14.53 0.88 -19.61
N ASP A 55 13.97 0.86 -18.39
CA ASP A 55 14.13 -0.23 -17.43
C ASP A 55 13.16 -1.39 -17.67
N LEU A 56 12.21 -1.22 -18.58
CA LEU A 56 11.16 -2.18 -18.83
C LEU A 56 11.51 -3.09 -20.01
N GLN A 57 11.04 -4.31 -19.91
CA GLN A 57 11.15 -5.32 -20.95
C GLN A 57 9.75 -5.75 -21.38
N ARG A 58 9.66 -6.27 -22.59
CA ARG A 58 8.45 -6.93 -23.06
C ARG A 58 8.40 -8.34 -22.48
N SER A 59 7.26 -8.77 -21.99
CA SER A 59 7.06 -10.16 -21.57
C SER A 59 7.30 -11.12 -22.73
N THR A 60 7.87 -12.29 -22.45
CA THR A 60 8.07 -13.34 -23.45
C THR A 60 6.76 -14.00 -23.91
N LEU A 61 5.70 -13.87 -23.10
CA LEU A 61 4.42 -14.55 -23.33
C LEU A 61 3.35 -13.64 -23.97
N ASN A 62 3.46 -12.32 -23.75
CA ASN A 62 2.48 -11.35 -24.24
C ASN A 62 3.13 -9.98 -24.43
N ASP A 63 2.36 -8.99 -24.89
CA ASP A 63 2.84 -7.61 -25.09
C ASP A 63 2.88 -6.76 -23.78
N GLN A 64 2.72 -7.40 -22.63
CA GLN A 64 2.73 -6.72 -21.35
C GLN A 64 4.13 -6.24 -20.97
N LEU A 65 4.20 -5.02 -20.46
CA LEU A 65 5.44 -4.48 -19.92
C LEU A 65 5.76 -5.14 -18.58
N VAL A 66 7.00 -5.54 -18.38
CA VAL A 66 7.48 -6.20 -17.17
C VAL A 66 8.82 -5.63 -16.73
N LYS A 67 9.06 -5.61 -15.43
CA LYS A 67 10.37 -5.42 -14.84
C LYS A 67 10.86 -6.75 -14.28
N ILE A 68 12.04 -7.18 -14.72
CA ILE A 68 12.69 -8.37 -14.19
C ILE A 68 13.51 -7.96 -12.96
N VAL A 69 13.38 -8.72 -11.88
CA VAL A 69 14.12 -8.53 -10.64
C VAL A 69 14.84 -9.83 -10.31
N ASP A 70 16.14 -9.73 -10.07
CA ASP A 70 16.93 -10.87 -9.64
C ASP A 70 16.70 -11.15 -8.14
N ILE A 71 16.61 -12.43 -7.78
CA ILE A 71 16.52 -12.88 -6.39
C ILE A 71 17.94 -13.21 -5.94
N GLU A 72 18.27 -12.81 -4.71
CA GLU A 72 19.56 -13.11 -4.10
C GLU A 72 19.80 -14.63 -4.06
N PRO A 73 20.94 -15.12 -4.54
CA PRO A 73 21.25 -16.54 -4.51
C PRO A 73 21.55 -17.01 -3.08
N ASP A 74 21.10 -18.22 -2.76
CA ASP A 74 21.40 -18.85 -1.48
C ASP A 74 22.88 -19.12 -1.33
N SER A 75 23.41 -18.82 -0.15
CA SER A 75 24.78 -19.16 0.25
C SER A 75 24.78 -20.05 1.51
N ALA A 76 25.66 -21.00 1.55
CA ALA A 76 25.86 -21.86 2.72
C ALA A 76 27.35 -21.89 3.10
N ALA A 77 27.62 -21.82 4.41
CA ALA A 77 28.95 -22.04 4.95
C ALA A 77 29.11 -23.51 5.32
N MET A 78 30.30 -24.03 5.12
CA MET A 78 30.66 -25.40 5.55
C MET A 78 31.94 -25.39 6.34
N GLU A 79 32.04 -26.30 7.28
CA GLU A 79 33.26 -26.56 8.02
C GLU A 79 34.14 -27.55 7.23
N ILE A 80 35.38 -27.18 6.98
CA ILE A 80 36.34 -28.01 6.27
C ILE A 80 37.56 -28.26 7.13
N ASN A 81 38.20 -29.43 6.98
CA ASN A 81 39.49 -29.73 7.60
C ASN A 81 40.59 -28.83 6.99
N LEU A 82 41.69 -28.63 7.75
CA LEU A 82 42.83 -27.78 7.36
C LEU A 82 43.41 -28.04 5.95
N ARG A 83 43.18 -29.22 5.38
CA ARG A 83 43.63 -29.62 4.05
C ARG A 83 42.48 -29.91 3.09
N GLY A 84 41.25 -29.62 3.50
CA GLY A 84 40.05 -29.80 2.67
C GLY A 84 39.85 -28.61 1.71
N ASN A 85 39.28 -28.89 0.54
CA ASN A 85 38.80 -27.85 -0.38
C ASN A 85 37.32 -27.61 -0.17
N PRO A 86 36.86 -26.35 -0.23
CA PRO A 86 35.42 -26.04 -0.19
C PRO A 86 34.70 -26.59 -1.42
N THR A 87 33.45 -26.95 -1.25
CA THR A 87 32.59 -27.32 -2.38
C THR A 87 32.40 -26.10 -3.29
N VAL A 88 32.74 -26.27 -4.57
CA VAL A 88 32.51 -25.24 -5.57
C VAL A 88 31.08 -25.34 -6.06
N ARG A 89 30.31 -24.27 -5.96
CA ARG A 89 28.96 -24.15 -6.49
C ARG A 89 28.87 -22.97 -7.46
N TYR A 90 28.24 -23.19 -8.61
CA TYR A 90 27.91 -22.08 -9.51
C TYR A 90 26.80 -21.26 -8.90
N VAL A 91 26.90 -19.94 -9.07
CA VAL A 91 25.83 -19.01 -8.67
C VAL A 91 24.69 -19.12 -9.69
N GLU A 92 23.57 -19.66 -9.23
CA GLU A 92 22.33 -19.72 -10.01
C GLU A 92 21.39 -18.65 -9.46
N GLY A 93 21.07 -17.66 -10.29
CA GLY A 93 20.13 -16.58 -9.93
C GLY A 93 18.73 -16.92 -10.37
N ASN A 94 17.79 -16.93 -9.46
CA ASN A 94 16.38 -16.93 -9.76
C ASN A 94 15.90 -15.51 -10.08
N ARG A 95 14.89 -15.41 -10.94
CA ARG A 95 14.29 -14.13 -11.36
C ARG A 95 12.79 -14.17 -11.20
N PHE A 96 12.20 -13.06 -10.83
CA PHE A 96 10.76 -12.90 -10.91
C PHE A 96 10.40 -11.69 -11.77
N GLN A 97 9.23 -11.74 -12.36
CA GLN A 97 8.69 -10.70 -13.21
C GLN A 97 7.64 -9.91 -12.48
N VAL A 98 7.76 -8.58 -12.53
CA VAL A 98 6.72 -7.67 -12.04
C VAL A 98 6.00 -7.10 -13.24
N SER A 99 4.74 -7.45 -13.39
CA SER A 99 3.88 -6.94 -14.46
C SER A 99 3.32 -5.58 -14.11
N PHE A 100 3.24 -4.70 -15.11
CA PHE A 100 2.64 -3.38 -14.96
C PHE A 100 1.18 -3.39 -15.41
N PHE A 101 0.36 -2.67 -14.68
CA PHE A 101 -1.04 -2.42 -15.02
C PHE A 101 -1.37 -0.95 -14.80
N THR A 102 -2.38 -0.48 -15.51
CA THR A 102 -2.84 0.91 -15.41
C THR A 102 -4.13 0.95 -14.61
N ILE A 103 -4.15 1.79 -13.59
CA ILE A 103 -5.35 2.14 -12.84
C ILE A 103 -5.90 3.42 -13.43
N THR A 104 -7.18 3.44 -13.76
CA THR A 104 -7.87 4.64 -14.26
C THR A 104 -9.06 4.95 -13.36
N SER A 105 -9.32 6.23 -13.12
CA SER A 105 -10.59 6.67 -12.56
C SER A 105 -11.71 6.55 -13.59
N GLU A 106 -12.94 6.70 -13.15
CA GLU A 106 -14.07 6.95 -14.08
C GLU A 106 -13.82 8.22 -14.88
N GLU A 107 -14.34 8.26 -16.11
CA GLU A 107 -14.35 9.45 -16.95
C GLU A 107 -15.58 10.26 -16.63
N PHE A 108 -15.40 11.44 -16.09
CA PHE A 108 -16.48 12.41 -15.83
C PHE A 108 -16.58 13.37 -16.98
N GLN A 109 -17.80 13.77 -17.31
CA GLN A 109 -18.03 14.76 -18.38
C GLN A 109 -19.16 15.73 -18.02
N LYS A 110 -19.00 16.99 -18.44
CA LYS A 110 -19.98 18.06 -18.31
C LYS A 110 -19.89 19.01 -19.47
N THR A 111 -21.00 19.67 -19.78
CA THR A 111 -20.96 20.79 -20.71
C THR A 111 -20.44 22.05 -20.01
N GLU A 112 -19.91 22.99 -20.80
CA GLU A 112 -19.36 24.24 -20.27
C GLU A 112 -20.46 25.07 -19.58
N GLU A 113 -21.64 25.15 -20.16
CA GLU A 113 -22.79 25.87 -19.60
C GLU A 113 -23.23 25.25 -18.27
N GLU A 114 -23.27 23.94 -18.18
CA GLU A 114 -23.58 23.25 -16.91
C GLU A 114 -22.50 23.49 -15.85
N LEU A 115 -21.22 23.53 -16.24
CA LEU A 115 -20.13 23.79 -15.32
C LEU A 115 -20.20 25.19 -14.71
N LEU A 116 -20.51 26.21 -15.54
CA LEU A 116 -20.67 27.59 -15.08
C LEU A 116 -21.91 27.80 -14.18
N ALA A 117 -22.93 26.96 -14.33
CA ALA A 117 -24.12 26.99 -13.49
C ALA A 117 -23.97 26.42 -12.09
N TYR A 118 -22.84 25.68 -11.82
CA TYR A 118 -22.62 25.09 -10.52
C TYR A 118 -22.12 26.13 -9.48
N GLU A 119 -22.72 26.08 -8.29
CA GLU A 119 -22.28 26.88 -7.14
C GLU A 119 -21.07 26.25 -6.38
N MET A 120 -20.62 25.07 -6.80
CA MET A 120 -19.50 24.35 -6.17
C MET A 120 -18.33 24.20 -7.15
N PRO A 121 -17.08 24.08 -6.66
CA PRO A 121 -15.90 23.84 -7.49
C PRO A 121 -15.88 22.39 -7.99
N VAL A 122 -16.60 22.10 -9.07
CA VAL A 122 -16.82 20.74 -9.61
C VAL A 122 -15.49 20.05 -9.95
N THR A 123 -14.56 20.76 -10.57
CA THR A 123 -13.25 20.23 -10.94
C THR A 123 -12.47 19.74 -9.72
N GLU A 124 -12.40 20.54 -8.65
CA GLU A 124 -11.70 20.15 -7.41
C GLU A 124 -12.36 18.95 -6.73
N ILE A 125 -13.69 18.85 -6.79
CA ILE A 125 -14.43 17.71 -6.25
C ILE A 125 -14.15 16.45 -7.05
N ILE A 126 -14.15 16.54 -8.39
CA ILE A 126 -13.83 15.42 -9.29
C ILE A 126 -12.40 14.95 -9.08
N GLU A 127 -11.43 15.86 -9.00
CA GLU A 127 -10.04 15.53 -8.69
C GLU A 127 -9.93 14.75 -7.38
N ARG A 128 -10.55 15.26 -6.32
CA ARG A 128 -10.54 14.64 -5.00
C ARG A 128 -11.17 13.24 -5.00
N ASN A 129 -12.26 13.07 -5.75
CA ASN A 129 -12.91 11.77 -5.87
C ASN A 129 -12.06 10.80 -6.69
N SER A 130 -11.53 11.23 -7.84
CA SER A 130 -10.63 10.41 -8.67
C SER A 130 -9.40 9.93 -7.89
N VAL A 131 -8.81 10.79 -7.05
CA VAL A 131 -7.71 10.42 -6.15
C VAL A 131 -8.13 9.30 -5.20
N LYS A 132 -9.31 9.42 -4.57
CA LYS A 132 -9.80 8.39 -3.63
C LYS A 132 -10.03 7.05 -4.32
N ASP A 133 -10.55 7.09 -5.54
CA ASP A 133 -10.86 5.88 -6.31
C ASP A 133 -9.57 5.17 -6.75
N ILE A 134 -8.57 5.90 -7.22
CA ILE A 134 -7.26 5.35 -7.55
C ILE A 134 -6.60 4.74 -6.32
N GLN A 135 -6.57 5.46 -5.18
CA GLN A 135 -6.03 4.97 -3.92
C GLN A 135 -6.69 3.69 -3.43
N ARG A 136 -8.01 3.62 -3.54
CA ARG A 136 -8.76 2.43 -3.15
C ARG A 136 -8.41 1.24 -4.02
N THR A 137 -8.30 1.44 -5.33
CA THR A 137 -7.96 0.39 -6.29
C THR A 137 -6.52 -0.10 -6.10
N GLU A 138 -5.57 0.81 -5.84
CA GLU A 138 -4.18 0.47 -5.51
C GLU A 138 -4.09 -0.41 -4.26
N ASP A 139 -4.74 0.03 -3.16
CA ASP A 139 -4.74 -0.72 -1.91
C ASP A 139 -5.47 -2.07 -2.05
N THR A 140 -6.52 -2.14 -2.88
CA THR A 140 -7.23 -3.39 -3.17
C THR A 140 -6.33 -4.37 -3.92
N ALA A 141 -5.60 -3.89 -4.94
CA ALA A 141 -4.65 -4.71 -5.68
C ALA A 141 -3.52 -5.21 -4.77
N PHE A 142 -2.99 -4.35 -3.89
CA PHE A 142 -1.99 -4.71 -2.90
C PHE A 142 -2.50 -5.82 -1.96
N MET A 143 -3.67 -5.64 -1.36
CA MET A 143 -4.23 -6.63 -0.43
C MET A 143 -4.59 -7.94 -1.11
N THR A 144 -4.98 -7.90 -2.38
CA THR A 144 -5.19 -9.13 -3.18
C THR A 144 -3.88 -9.91 -3.31
N ALA A 145 -2.77 -9.24 -3.62
CA ALA A 145 -1.45 -9.87 -3.69
C ALA A 145 -1.00 -10.39 -2.31
N VAL A 146 -1.24 -9.63 -1.23
CA VAL A 146 -0.96 -10.04 0.16
C VAL A 146 -1.74 -11.30 0.52
N GLN A 147 -3.03 -11.35 0.25
CA GLN A 147 -3.86 -12.53 0.55
C GLN A 147 -3.43 -13.76 -0.24
N ALA A 148 -3.10 -13.61 -1.53
CA ALA A 148 -2.56 -14.68 -2.35
C ALA A 148 -1.24 -15.23 -1.78
N ALA A 149 -0.35 -14.35 -1.34
CA ALA A 149 0.92 -14.73 -0.71
C ALA A 149 0.72 -15.43 0.66
N VAL A 150 -0.24 -14.98 1.48
CA VAL A 150 -0.62 -15.66 2.74
C VAL A 150 -1.11 -17.09 2.47
N ILE A 151 -1.95 -17.26 1.46
CA ILE A 151 -2.48 -18.58 1.09
C ILE A 151 -1.33 -19.46 0.59
N ALA A 152 -0.45 -18.94 -0.26
CA ALA A 152 0.69 -19.70 -0.81
C ALA A 152 1.68 -20.13 0.27
N SER A 153 1.93 -19.29 1.28
CA SER A 153 2.87 -19.60 2.37
C SER A 153 2.26 -20.44 3.50
N GLY A 154 0.93 -20.53 3.58
CA GLY A 154 0.24 -21.14 4.71
C GLY A 154 0.39 -20.38 6.04
N LYS A 155 0.99 -19.17 6.05
CA LYS A 155 1.19 -18.35 7.24
C LYS A 155 -0.09 -17.60 7.65
N SER A 156 -1.16 -18.36 7.88
CA SER A 156 -2.42 -17.86 8.42
C SER A 156 -2.83 -18.70 9.62
N THR A 157 -3.27 -18.03 10.68
CA THR A 157 -3.76 -18.71 11.88
C THR A 157 -4.96 -17.98 12.45
N THR A 158 -5.72 -18.68 13.29
CA THR A 158 -6.86 -18.14 14.02
C THR A 158 -6.48 -17.96 15.48
N TYR A 159 -6.89 -16.87 16.08
CA TYR A 159 -6.75 -16.61 17.51
C TYR A 159 -8.13 -16.42 18.13
N THR A 160 -8.40 -17.16 19.22
CA THR A 160 -9.61 -17.01 20.00
C THR A 160 -9.25 -16.24 21.27
N PRO A 161 -9.71 -14.98 21.43
CA PRO A 161 -9.46 -14.22 22.63
C PRO A 161 -10.22 -14.80 23.82
N ALA A 162 -9.70 -14.64 25.04
CA ALA A 162 -10.37 -15.10 26.27
C ALA A 162 -11.71 -14.39 26.48
N THR A 163 -11.79 -13.12 26.07
CA THR A 163 -13.03 -12.34 26.07
C THR A 163 -13.43 -12.04 24.63
N SER A 164 -14.61 -12.51 24.23
CA SER A 164 -15.14 -12.29 22.87
C SER A 164 -15.13 -10.81 22.51
N GLY A 165 -14.67 -10.51 21.31
CA GLY A 165 -14.65 -9.15 20.75
C GLY A 165 -13.52 -8.24 21.24
N THR A 166 -12.62 -8.72 22.11
CA THR A 166 -11.44 -7.97 22.54
C THR A 166 -10.19 -8.35 21.74
N ILE A 167 -9.23 -7.44 21.67
CA ILE A 167 -7.89 -7.73 21.17
C ILE A 167 -6.95 -7.85 22.37
N GLU A 168 -6.27 -8.97 22.47
CA GLU A 168 -5.32 -9.25 23.54
C GLU A 168 -3.88 -9.16 23.01
N MET A 169 -2.91 -8.92 23.89
CA MET A 169 -1.48 -8.94 23.53
C MET A 169 -1.03 -10.27 22.94
N GLY A 170 -1.68 -11.37 23.36
CA GLY A 170 -1.43 -12.71 22.83
C GLY A 170 -1.62 -12.84 21.31
N VAL A 171 -2.48 -12.03 20.72
CA VAL A 171 -2.69 -11.96 19.26
C VAL A 171 -1.40 -11.56 18.54
N PHE A 172 -0.77 -10.47 19.02
CA PHE A 172 0.48 -9.96 18.43
C PHE A 172 1.64 -10.92 18.64
N VAL A 173 1.77 -11.52 19.82
CA VAL A 173 2.79 -12.54 20.10
C VAL A 173 2.61 -13.73 19.14
N LYS A 174 1.38 -14.20 18.95
CA LYS A 174 1.09 -15.31 18.01
C LYS A 174 1.40 -14.92 16.57
N LEU A 175 1.06 -13.68 16.18
CA LEU A 175 1.32 -13.15 14.84
C LEU A 175 2.83 -13.06 14.55
N PHE A 176 3.60 -12.50 15.51
CA PHE A 176 5.05 -12.38 15.37
C PHE A 176 5.74 -13.74 15.35
N ASN A 177 5.32 -14.65 16.22
CA ASN A 177 5.86 -16.03 16.22
C ASN A 177 5.57 -16.72 14.87
N LEU A 178 4.39 -16.53 14.29
CA LEU A 178 4.05 -17.10 12.99
C LEU A 178 4.96 -16.60 11.86
N LEU A 179 5.36 -15.31 11.92
CA LEU A 179 6.28 -14.75 10.96
C LEU A 179 7.74 -15.11 11.27
N GLU A 180 8.18 -14.90 12.51
CA GLU A 180 9.58 -14.94 12.91
C GLU A 180 10.10 -16.36 13.15
N MET A 181 9.24 -17.25 13.65
CA MET A 181 9.62 -18.67 13.88
C MET A 181 9.23 -19.60 12.73
N GLY A 182 8.37 -19.14 11.84
CA GLY A 182 7.97 -19.88 10.65
C GLY A 182 9.00 -19.74 9.54
N SER A 183 10.23 -20.19 9.79
CA SER A 183 11.28 -20.25 8.77
C SER A 183 10.91 -21.17 7.62
N ASP A 184 11.66 -21.07 6.53
CA ASP A 184 11.69 -22.06 5.48
C ASP A 184 12.00 -23.47 6.06
N SER A 185 11.85 -24.50 5.25
CA SER A 185 12.10 -25.90 5.65
C SER A 185 13.52 -26.16 6.20
N THR A 186 14.43 -25.22 6.05
CA THR A 186 15.83 -25.29 6.49
C THR A 186 16.11 -24.57 7.82
N GLY A 187 15.16 -23.75 8.30
CA GLY A 187 15.31 -23.03 9.57
C GLY A 187 16.37 -21.92 9.60
N SER A 188 16.94 -21.59 8.43
CA SER A 188 18.20 -20.87 8.36
C SER A 188 18.09 -19.35 8.43
N ASN A 189 16.95 -18.74 8.10
CA ASN A 189 16.81 -17.30 8.01
C ASN A 189 15.50 -16.79 8.61
N PRO A 190 15.44 -16.56 9.94
CA PRO A 190 14.27 -15.98 10.56
C PRO A 190 14.09 -14.52 10.11
N LEU A 191 12.97 -14.23 9.49
CA LEU A 191 12.59 -12.87 9.15
C LEU A 191 12.03 -12.16 10.40
N LYS A 192 12.42 -10.92 10.62
CA LYS A 192 11.88 -10.11 11.72
C LYS A 192 10.67 -9.34 11.25
N THR A 193 9.67 -9.25 12.11
CA THR A 193 8.52 -8.38 11.89
C THR A 193 8.96 -6.92 11.98
N ASP A 194 8.60 -6.10 11.00
CA ASP A 194 8.86 -4.66 10.99
C ASP A 194 7.56 -3.85 11.12
N LEU A 195 6.48 -4.32 10.48
CA LEU A 195 5.24 -3.57 10.36
C LEU A 195 4.02 -4.45 10.61
N VAL A 196 3.01 -3.85 11.25
CA VAL A 196 1.70 -4.45 11.49
C VAL A 196 0.62 -3.59 10.82
N LEU A 197 -0.27 -4.24 10.07
CA LEU A 197 -1.44 -3.59 9.45
C LEU A 197 -2.72 -4.11 10.11
N MET A 198 -3.58 -3.20 10.54
CA MET A 198 -4.89 -3.53 11.08
C MET A 198 -5.96 -2.50 10.71
N ASN A 199 -7.21 -2.90 10.90
CA ASN A 199 -8.36 -2.02 10.73
C ASN A 199 -8.51 -1.07 11.93
N GLN A 200 -9.07 0.12 11.70
CA GLN A 200 -9.36 1.10 12.76
C GLN A 200 -10.32 0.53 13.83
N ALA A 201 -11.28 -0.29 13.44
CA ALA A 201 -12.19 -0.91 14.41
C ALA A 201 -11.46 -1.83 15.39
N ASP A 202 -10.44 -2.55 14.90
CA ASP A 202 -9.61 -3.42 15.73
C ASP A 202 -8.62 -2.59 16.58
N PHE A 203 -8.08 -1.53 16.02
CA PHE A 203 -7.26 -0.59 16.77
C PHE A 203 -8.02 0.04 17.95
N ASN A 204 -9.28 0.43 17.74
CA ASN A 204 -10.11 0.97 18.82
C ASN A 204 -10.35 -0.07 19.93
N LYS A 205 -10.49 -1.37 19.59
CA LYS A 205 -10.57 -2.46 20.57
C LYS A 205 -9.25 -2.63 21.34
N PHE A 206 -8.12 -2.46 20.64
CA PHE A 206 -6.80 -2.48 21.26
C PHE A 206 -6.63 -1.33 22.27
N LEU A 207 -7.11 -0.11 21.95
CA LEU A 207 -7.09 1.03 22.86
C LEU A 207 -7.94 0.81 24.12
N ALA A 208 -8.95 -0.06 24.08
CA ALA A 208 -9.80 -0.41 25.20
C ALA A 208 -9.18 -1.43 26.17
N LEU A 209 -7.92 -1.85 25.96
CA LEU A 209 -7.23 -2.76 26.87
C LEU A 209 -7.11 -2.18 28.28
N PRO A 210 -7.33 -3.00 29.32
CA PRO A 210 -7.28 -2.52 30.70
C PRO A 210 -5.86 -2.10 31.10
N ALA A 211 -5.78 -1.10 31.97
CA ALA A 211 -4.53 -0.55 32.49
C ALA A 211 -3.60 -1.60 33.13
N THR A 212 -4.16 -2.70 33.64
CA THR A 212 -3.42 -3.83 34.18
C THR A 212 -2.58 -4.57 33.14
N THR A 213 -2.98 -4.51 31.86
CA THR A 213 -2.29 -5.19 30.76
C THR A 213 -1.24 -4.29 30.11
N ILE A 214 -1.50 -2.97 30.04
CA ILE A 214 -0.64 -1.99 29.36
C ILE A 214 0.33 -1.30 30.33
N GLY A 215 0.01 -1.29 31.62
CA GLY A 215 0.69 -0.49 32.65
C GLY A 215 -0.05 0.82 32.93
N SER A 216 -0.15 1.18 34.20
CA SER A 216 -0.95 2.32 34.66
C SER A 216 -0.47 3.68 34.09
N ALA A 217 0.84 3.86 33.90
CA ALA A 217 1.41 5.09 33.37
C ALA A 217 1.06 5.28 31.89
N VAL A 218 1.16 4.23 31.09
CA VAL A 218 0.85 4.26 29.65
C VAL A 218 -0.66 4.43 29.43
N ALA A 219 -1.49 3.75 30.21
CA ALA A 219 -2.95 3.90 30.14
C ALA A 219 -3.40 5.32 30.51
N GLY A 220 -2.80 5.96 31.52
CA GLY A 220 -3.07 7.34 31.89
C GLY A 220 -2.70 8.33 30.78
N GLU A 221 -1.55 8.15 30.15
CA GLU A 221 -1.10 8.99 29.03
C GLU A 221 -1.97 8.80 27.77
N GLN A 222 -2.37 7.59 27.47
CA GLN A 222 -3.32 7.27 26.39
C GLN A 222 -4.68 7.94 26.60
N TYR A 223 -5.18 7.97 27.83
CA TYR A 223 -6.49 8.53 28.13
C TYR A 223 -6.54 10.06 27.97
N VAL A 224 -5.44 10.75 28.31
CA VAL A 224 -5.36 12.21 28.27
C VAL A 224 -4.91 12.74 26.90
N ASN A 225 -3.91 12.12 26.29
CA ASN A 225 -3.21 12.61 25.10
C ASN A 225 -3.52 11.81 23.82
N GLY A 226 -4.32 10.75 23.89
CA GLY A 226 -4.50 9.78 22.82
C GLY A 226 -3.27 8.89 22.62
N TYR A 227 -3.42 7.90 21.72
CA TYR A 227 -2.31 7.01 21.37
C TYR A 227 -1.30 7.76 20.49
N ARG A 228 -0.16 8.09 21.07
CA ARG A 228 0.90 8.87 20.40
C ARG A 228 1.90 8.02 19.60
N TYR A 229 1.92 6.72 19.83
CA TYR A 229 2.96 5.85 19.27
C TYR A 229 2.44 5.13 18.05
N ASP A 230 3.11 5.36 16.90
CA ASP A 230 2.88 4.58 15.67
C ASP A 230 3.53 3.18 15.74
N THR A 231 3.70 2.63 16.95
CA THR A 231 4.40 1.36 17.18
C THR A 231 3.71 0.49 18.22
N ILE A 232 3.63 -0.82 17.96
CA ILE A 232 3.20 -1.85 18.91
C ILE A 232 4.37 -2.81 19.15
N LEU A 233 4.76 -3.03 20.39
CA LEU A 233 5.88 -3.90 20.77
C LEU A 233 7.17 -3.59 19.96
N GLY A 234 7.41 -2.30 19.66
CA GLY A 234 8.56 -1.86 18.88
C GLY A 234 8.44 -2.07 17.37
N LYS A 235 7.28 -2.50 16.87
CA LYS A 235 6.99 -2.67 15.43
C LYS A 235 6.11 -1.53 14.93
N LYS A 236 6.34 -1.05 13.73
CA LYS A 236 5.53 0.01 13.12
C LYS A 236 4.08 -0.43 12.96
N LEU A 237 3.15 0.46 13.26
CA LEU A 237 1.73 0.22 13.12
C LEU A 237 1.14 1.06 11.99
N VAL A 238 0.45 0.41 11.08
CA VAL A 238 -0.36 1.05 10.05
C VAL A 238 -1.81 0.72 10.31
N VAL A 239 -2.61 1.75 10.53
CA VAL A 239 -4.05 1.63 10.76
C VAL A 239 -4.78 2.19 9.55
N THR A 240 -5.80 1.48 9.08
CA THR A 240 -6.63 1.90 7.96
C THR A 240 -8.11 1.87 8.30
N ASN A 241 -8.85 2.87 7.77
CA ASN A 241 -10.31 2.92 7.87
C ASN A 241 -11.01 2.15 6.73
N LYS A 242 -10.26 1.59 5.77
CA LYS A 242 -10.79 0.88 4.62
C LYS A 242 -11.20 -0.55 5.01
N GLY A 243 -12.35 -0.68 5.69
CA GLY A 243 -12.84 -1.95 6.23
C GLY A 243 -13.25 -2.98 5.18
N ASP A 244 -13.51 -2.55 3.96
CA ASP A 244 -13.78 -3.39 2.80
C ASP A 244 -12.50 -4.03 2.22
N ILE A 245 -11.35 -3.39 2.38
CA ILE A 245 -10.04 -3.87 1.90
C ILE A 245 -9.34 -4.66 2.99
N VAL A 246 -9.29 -4.12 4.21
CA VAL A 246 -8.77 -4.78 5.40
C VAL A 246 -9.95 -5.08 6.33
N PRO A 247 -10.53 -6.28 6.26
CA PRO A 247 -11.71 -6.61 7.06
C PRO A 247 -11.37 -6.58 8.55
N PRO A 248 -12.32 -6.14 9.39
CA PRO A 248 -12.19 -6.23 10.83
C PRO A 248 -11.84 -7.66 11.27
N LEU A 249 -11.16 -7.79 12.39
CA LEU A 249 -10.69 -9.05 12.96
C LEU A 249 -9.57 -9.74 12.13
N SER A 250 -8.95 -9.03 11.21
CA SER A 250 -7.82 -9.52 10.44
C SER A 250 -6.61 -8.62 10.63
N ILE A 251 -5.55 -9.15 11.22
CA ILE A 251 -4.31 -8.43 11.49
C ILE A 251 -3.20 -9.08 10.67
N PHE A 252 -2.43 -8.24 9.98
CA PHE A 252 -1.34 -8.66 9.12
C PHE A 252 -0.01 -8.17 9.68
N ALA A 253 1.01 -8.99 9.60
CA ALA A 253 2.39 -8.62 9.90
C ALA A 253 3.25 -8.76 8.64
N PHE A 254 4.17 -7.85 8.49
CA PHE A 254 5.12 -7.80 7.38
C PHE A 254 6.55 -7.72 7.91
N ALA A 255 7.45 -8.40 7.23
CA ALA A 255 8.89 -8.23 7.43
C ALA A 255 9.37 -6.91 6.82
N GLY A 256 10.65 -6.61 6.94
CA GLY A 256 11.25 -5.43 6.33
C GLY A 256 10.99 -5.37 4.82
N GLN A 257 10.83 -4.16 4.30
CA GLN A 257 10.45 -3.89 2.89
C GLN A 257 11.37 -4.57 1.88
N GLU A 258 12.65 -4.70 2.22
CA GLU A 258 13.68 -5.33 1.39
C GLU A 258 13.39 -6.82 1.14
N PHE A 259 12.75 -7.50 2.11
CA PHE A 259 12.43 -8.92 2.04
C PHE A 259 11.03 -9.20 1.50
N LEU A 260 10.13 -8.22 1.53
CA LEU A 260 8.72 -8.43 1.20
C LEU A 260 8.49 -8.49 -0.32
N GLY A 261 8.99 -7.50 -1.04
CA GLY A 261 8.76 -7.40 -2.48
C GLY A 261 9.12 -6.05 -3.05
N LYS A 262 8.61 -5.76 -4.24
CA LYS A 262 8.87 -4.50 -4.94
C LYS A 262 7.57 -3.86 -5.41
N PHE A 263 7.51 -2.55 -5.26
CA PHE A 263 6.46 -1.69 -5.77
C PHE A 263 7.08 -0.68 -6.71
N PHE A 264 6.72 -0.75 -7.98
CA PHE A 264 7.25 0.12 -9.03
C PHE A 264 6.19 1.09 -9.53
N VAL A 265 6.58 2.33 -9.74
CA VAL A 265 5.75 3.36 -10.36
C VAL A 265 6.39 3.75 -11.68
N LEU A 266 5.71 3.47 -12.79
CA LEU A 266 6.15 3.84 -14.13
C LEU A 266 5.65 5.23 -14.50
N ASN A 267 4.36 5.45 -14.36
CA ASN A 267 3.76 6.77 -14.48
C ASN A 267 3.04 7.07 -13.19
N ASP A 268 3.45 8.12 -12.55
CA ASP A 268 2.72 8.67 -11.39
C ASP A 268 1.35 9.18 -11.86
N THR A 269 0.45 9.37 -10.93
CA THR A 269 -0.92 9.78 -11.24
C THR A 269 -0.93 11.02 -12.12
N LYS A 270 -1.60 10.93 -13.24
CA LYS A 270 -1.82 12.02 -14.17
C LYS A 270 -3.31 12.30 -14.23
N PHE A 271 -3.66 13.55 -14.06
CA PHE A 271 -5.00 14.04 -14.29
C PHE A 271 -5.07 14.57 -15.72
N TRP A 272 -6.06 14.12 -16.46
CA TRP A 272 -6.26 14.49 -17.84
C TRP A 272 -7.56 15.26 -17.98
N VAL A 273 -7.48 16.41 -18.64
CA VAL A 273 -8.64 17.22 -18.96
C VAL A 273 -8.69 17.39 -20.47
N GLU A 274 -9.80 17.06 -21.07
CA GLU A 274 -10.03 17.21 -22.49
C GLU A 274 -11.27 18.08 -22.72
N LYS A 275 -11.14 19.10 -23.56
CA LYS A 275 -12.28 19.89 -24.04
C LYS A 275 -12.53 19.57 -25.50
N LYS A 276 -13.72 19.08 -25.81
CA LYS A 276 -14.18 18.83 -27.17
C LYS A 276 -15.47 19.57 -27.45
N ARG A 277 -15.38 20.66 -28.19
CA ARG A 277 -16.47 21.62 -28.38
C ARG A 277 -16.88 22.23 -27.01
N ASN A 278 -18.15 22.10 -26.62
CA ASN A 278 -18.69 22.53 -25.34
C ASN A 278 -18.63 21.45 -24.22
N LEU A 279 -18.03 20.30 -24.49
CA LEU A 279 -17.94 19.18 -23.55
C LEU A 279 -16.55 19.13 -22.94
N ILE A 280 -16.48 19.14 -21.61
CA ILE A 280 -15.27 18.98 -20.82
C ILE A 280 -15.30 17.60 -20.17
N LYS A 281 -14.19 16.86 -20.26
CA LYS A 281 -14.01 15.55 -19.72
C LYS A 281 -12.81 15.51 -18.79
N TRP A 282 -12.94 14.79 -17.69
CA TRP A 282 -11.89 14.58 -16.69
C TRP A 282 -11.66 13.10 -16.48
N SER A 283 -10.41 12.70 -16.41
CA SER A 283 -9.99 11.36 -15.99
C SER A 283 -8.63 11.41 -15.33
N ALA A 284 -8.35 10.45 -14.45
CA ALA A 284 -7.06 10.28 -13.85
C ALA A 284 -6.56 8.87 -14.12
N TYR A 285 -5.26 8.69 -14.35
CA TYR A 285 -4.66 7.38 -14.53
C TYR A 285 -3.26 7.31 -13.95
N GLU A 286 -2.88 6.12 -13.57
CA GLU A 286 -1.58 5.78 -13.01
C GLU A 286 -1.13 4.42 -13.53
N THR A 287 0.17 4.23 -13.75
CA THR A 287 0.71 2.93 -14.18
C THR A 287 1.71 2.44 -13.13
N ILE A 288 1.36 1.33 -12.50
CA ILE A 288 2.13 0.72 -11.42
C ILE A 288 2.41 -0.75 -11.71
N GLY A 289 3.45 -1.27 -11.06
CA GLY A 289 3.77 -2.69 -11.03
C GLY A 289 4.05 -3.11 -9.61
N MET A 290 3.42 -4.18 -9.13
CA MET A 290 3.54 -4.64 -7.77
C MET A 290 3.67 -6.15 -7.72
N ALA A 291 4.64 -6.62 -6.94
CA ALA A 291 4.79 -8.04 -6.66
C ALA A 291 5.35 -8.29 -5.26
N ILE A 292 4.75 -9.26 -4.59
CA ILE A 292 5.30 -9.84 -3.36
C ILE A 292 6.21 -10.98 -3.79
N ALA A 293 7.53 -10.78 -3.59
CA ALA A 293 8.54 -11.72 -4.03
C ALA A 293 8.74 -12.87 -3.03
N ASN A 294 8.63 -12.55 -1.72
CA ASN A 294 8.82 -13.52 -0.66
C ASN A 294 7.51 -13.75 0.09
N THR A 295 6.88 -14.88 -0.15
CA THR A 295 5.63 -15.27 0.51
C THR A 295 5.80 -15.57 2.01
N LEU A 296 7.03 -15.84 2.47
CA LEU A 296 7.34 -16.08 3.87
C LEU A 296 7.49 -14.79 4.70
N ALA A 297 7.61 -13.64 4.02
CA ALA A 297 7.82 -12.33 4.65
C ALA A 297 6.54 -11.68 5.19
N LEU A 298 5.44 -12.40 5.23
CA LEU A 298 4.16 -11.91 5.73
C LEU A 298 3.38 -13.01 6.45
N ALA A 299 2.55 -12.59 7.40
CA ALA A 299 1.69 -13.48 8.16
C ALA A 299 0.34 -12.82 8.45
N LYS A 300 -0.69 -13.63 8.66
CA LYS A 300 -2.04 -13.18 9.00
C LYS A 300 -2.54 -13.90 10.24
N VAL A 301 -3.18 -13.16 11.14
CA VAL A 301 -4.00 -13.70 12.22
C VAL A 301 -5.43 -13.22 12.04
N THR A 302 -6.37 -14.15 12.12
CA THR A 302 -7.80 -13.84 12.13
C THR A 302 -8.36 -14.11 13.52
N LEU A 303 -9.07 -13.14 14.08
CA LEU A 303 -9.72 -13.27 15.38
C LEU A 303 -11.08 -13.96 15.22
N THR A 304 -11.37 -14.89 16.09
CA THR A 304 -12.74 -15.44 16.24
C THR A 304 -13.53 -14.57 17.21
N GLN A 305 -14.81 -14.38 16.89
CA GLN A 305 -15.77 -13.72 17.79
C GLN A 305 -16.28 -14.67 18.86
#